data_873c4de1d9cda199e24a45e7721840ab
#
_entry.id   873c4de1d9cda199e24a45e7721840ab
#
_cell.length_a   1.000
_cell.length_b   1.000
_cell.length_c   1.000
_cell.angle_alpha   90.00
_cell.angle_beta   90.00
_cell.angle_gamma   90.00
#
_symmetry.space_group_name_H-M   'P 1'
#
loop_
_entity.id
_entity.type
_entity.pdbx_description
1 polymer ?
#
loop_
_entity_poly.entity_id
_entity_poly.type
_entity_poly.pdbx_seq_one_letter_code
_entity_poly.pdbx_strand_id
1 'polypeptide(L)'
;MTPTHKPLTALHVRPAIETSLFDFFKIGPGPSSSHTIGPMRAGHDFVRRCDALDPDLVRRAARIHVVLLGSLSATGMGHGTNTAVLAGLLRTSPETCPAGLLDRLGREADARHELRIHDVLLQVGLADIEHGPIIHDAPYSNTLLVSLEDADGQALFSMEYYSVGGGFIQWKGWTPPERGKPVHPYGTMRQLREQ
;
A
#
# COMPACT_ATOMS: atom_id res chain seq x y z
N MET A 1 -57.35 18.30 -9.44
CA MET A 1 -55.90 18.15 -9.61
C MET A 1 -55.38 17.31 -8.45
N THR A 2 -55.15 16.05 -8.69
CA THR A 2 -54.66 15.07 -7.71
C THR A 2 -53.13 15.11 -7.72
N PRO A 3 -52.45 15.20 -6.58
CA PRO A 3 -51.00 15.20 -6.53
C PRO A 3 -50.49 13.78 -6.86
N THR A 4 -49.70 13.67 -7.91
CA THR A 4 -48.95 12.46 -8.27
C THR A 4 -47.84 12.22 -7.25
N HIS A 5 -48.04 11.21 -6.41
CA HIS A 5 -47.01 10.66 -5.55
C HIS A 5 -45.84 10.11 -6.43
N LYS A 6 -44.65 10.72 -6.36
CA LYS A 6 -43.44 10.10 -6.85
C LYS A 6 -43.20 8.80 -6.09
N PRO A 7 -42.89 7.68 -6.77
CA PRO A 7 -42.54 6.46 -6.08
C PRO A 7 -41.27 6.67 -5.28
N LEU A 8 -41.29 6.26 -4.02
CA LEU A 8 -40.12 6.20 -3.14
C LEU A 8 -39.05 5.36 -3.84
N THR A 9 -37.94 6.04 -4.14
CA THR A 9 -36.73 5.46 -4.71
C THR A 9 -36.38 4.18 -3.96
N ALA A 10 -36.10 3.12 -4.70
CA ALA A 10 -35.68 1.83 -4.19
C ALA A 10 -34.62 2.00 -3.06
N LEU A 11 -34.92 1.47 -1.90
CA LEU A 11 -34.01 1.36 -0.78
C LEU A 11 -32.70 0.72 -1.31
N HIS A 12 -31.63 1.50 -1.40
CA HIS A 12 -30.31 0.97 -1.66
C HIS A 12 -29.99 0.00 -0.51
N VAL A 13 -30.15 -1.26 -0.76
CA VAL A 13 -29.70 -2.31 0.16
C VAL A 13 -28.18 -2.17 0.23
N ARG A 14 -27.67 -1.65 1.35
CA ARG A 14 -26.24 -1.57 1.58
C ARG A 14 -25.71 -3.00 1.68
N PRO A 15 -24.58 -3.31 1.02
CA PRO A 15 -23.96 -4.62 1.15
C PRO A 15 -23.60 -4.88 2.63
N ALA A 16 -23.60 -6.14 3.03
CA ALA A 16 -23.19 -6.53 4.36
C ALA A 16 -21.73 -6.09 4.63
N ILE A 17 -21.44 -5.71 5.88
CA ILE A 17 -20.09 -5.39 6.30
C ILE A 17 -19.32 -6.71 6.44
N GLU A 18 -18.26 -6.85 5.64
CA GLU A 18 -17.43 -8.06 5.58
C GLU A 18 -16.06 -7.89 6.25
N THR A 19 -15.76 -6.68 6.72
CA THR A 19 -14.49 -6.40 7.39
C THR A 19 -14.55 -6.87 8.83
N SER A 20 -13.61 -7.74 9.23
CA SER A 20 -13.48 -8.18 10.62
C SER A 20 -13.04 -7.02 11.51
N LEU A 21 -13.51 -7.00 12.76
CA LEU A 21 -13.02 -6.07 13.78
C LEU A 21 -11.49 -6.21 13.97
N PHE A 22 -10.97 -7.43 13.89
CA PHE A 22 -9.53 -7.70 13.98
C PHE A 22 -8.75 -7.15 12.78
N ASP A 23 -9.37 -7.04 11.61
CA ASP A 23 -8.77 -6.41 10.44
C ASP A 23 -8.77 -4.88 10.53
N PHE A 24 -9.66 -4.32 11.36
CA PHE A 24 -9.79 -2.87 11.51
C PHE A 24 -8.62 -2.25 12.27
N PHE A 25 -8.13 -2.92 13.32
CA PHE A 25 -6.99 -2.46 14.08
C PHE A 25 -5.69 -2.92 13.43
N LYS A 26 -4.82 -1.97 13.10
CA LYS A 26 -3.49 -2.22 12.54
C LYS A 26 -2.42 -1.82 13.54
N ILE A 27 -1.43 -2.69 13.69
CA ILE A 27 -0.21 -2.41 14.44
C ILE A 27 0.84 -1.95 13.45
N GLY A 28 1.60 -0.93 13.80
CA GLY A 28 2.68 -0.43 12.96
C GLY A 28 3.20 0.91 13.44
N PRO A 29 4.26 1.43 12.81
CA PRO A 29 4.81 2.73 13.14
C PRO A 29 3.82 3.85 12.78
N GLY A 30 3.79 4.92 13.62
CA GLY A 30 3.04 6.13 13.29
C GLY A 30 3.81 7.05 12.36
N PRO A 31 3.24 8.24 12.03
CA PRO A 31 2.01 8.81 12.60
C PRO A 31 0.74 8.49 11.79
N SER A 32 0.81 7.85 10.62
CA SER A 32 -0.34 7.72 9.72
C SER A 32 -0.54 6.30 9.20
N SER A 33 -1.78 5.81 9.21
CA SER A 33 -2.07 4.51 8.60
C SER A 33 -1.96 4.54 7.07
N SER A 34 -2.42 5.62 6.43
CA SER A 34 -2.41 5.75 4.97
C SER A 34 -1.08 6.21 4.38
N HIS A 35 -0.28 6.99 5.14
CA HIS A 35 0.99 7.56 4.65
C HIS A 35 2.23 6.88 5.24
N THR A 36 2.06 6.01 6.24
CA THR A 36 3.17 5.27 6.86
C THR A 36 2.95 3.76 6.73
N ILE A 37 1.89 3.21 7.39
CA ILE A 37 1.65 1.75 7.41
C ILE A 37 1.37 1.20 6.02
N GLY A 38 0.48 1.84 5.24
CA GLY A 38 0.15 1.41 3.87
C GLY A 38 1.36 1.38 2.95
N PRO A 39 2.11 2.48 2.78
CA PRO A 39 3.33 2.52 1.99
C PRO A 39 4.42 1.52 2.44
N MET A 40 4.62 1.35 3.74
CA MET A 40 5.54 0.34 4.27
C MET A 40 5.10 -1.07 3.87
N ARG A 41 3.82 -1.37 3.98
CA ARG A 41 3.24 -2.65 3.56
C ARG A 41 3.39 -2.88 2.06
N ALA A 42 3.22 -1.84 1.24
CA ALA A 42 3.42 -1.92 -0.20
C ALA A 42 4.87 -2.26 -0.57
N GLY A 43 5.85 -1.59 0.06
CA GLY A 43 7.27 -1.93 -0.12
C GLY A 43 7.60 -3.37 0.28
N HIS A 44 7.07 -3.82 1.42
CA HIS A 44 7.25 -5.19 1.90
C HIS A 44 6.59 -6.23 0.96
N ASP A 45 5.36 -5.99 0.48
CA ASP A 45 4.67 -6.86 -0.47
C ASP A 45 5.42 -6.93 -1.81
N PHE A 46 5.95 -5.80 -2.29
CA PHE A 46 6.71 -5.75 -3.53
C PHE A 46 7.92 -6.68 -3.50
N VAL A 47 8.73 -6.60 -2.44
CA VAL A 47 9.92 -7.47 -2.31
C VAL A 47 9.52 -8.94 -2.23
N ARG A 48 8.45 -9.28 -1.50
CA ARG A 48 7.93 -10.65 -1.47
C ARG A 48 7.49 -11.15 -2.84
N ARG A 49 6.95 -10.28 -3.69
CA ARG A 49 6.61 -10.65 -5.07
C ARG A 49 7.85 -10.82 -5.92
N CYS A 50 8.88 -10.00 -5.71
CA CYS A 50 10.17 -10.18 -6.38
C CYS A 50 10.81 -11.53 -6.04
N ASP A 51 10.66 -12.02 -4.79
CA ASP A 51 11.14 -13.34 -4.40
C ASP A 51 10.41 -14.50 -5.14
N ALA A 52 9.23 -14.25 -5.69
CA ALA A 52 8.46 -15.23 -6.45
C ALA A 52 8.69 -15.16 -7.97
N LEU A 53 9.50 -14.20 -8.44
CA LEU A 53 9.86 -14.08 -9.86
C LEU A 53 10.87 -15.16 -10.28
N ASP A 54 10.98 -15.37 -11.59
CA ASP A 54 12.02 -16.19 -12.16
C ASP A 54 13.41 -15.65 -11.78
N PRO A 55 14.32 -16.48 -11.21
CA PRO A 55 15.67 -16.05 -10.84
C PRO A 55 16.46 -15.46 -12.03
N ASP A 56 16.28 -15.94 -13.24
CA ASP A 56 16.98 -15.43 -14.43
C ASP A 56 16.49 -14.01 -14.79
N LEU A 57 15.21 -13.72 -14.56
CA LEU A 57 14.70 -12.35 -14.68
C LEU A 57 15.34 -11.44 -13.63
N VAL A 58 15.40 -11.88 -12.36
CA VAL A 58 15.94 -11.09 -11.25
C VAL A 58 17.44 -10.83 -11.42
N ARG A 59 18.22 -11.74 -12.02
CA ARG A 59 19.64 -11.53 -12.30
C ARG A 59 19.94 -10.34 -13.23
N ARG A 60 18.96 -9.88 -13.97
CA ARG A 60 19.05 -8.67 -14.80
C ARG A 60 18.82 -7.39 -14.03
N ALA A 61 18.30 -7.48 -12.79
CA ALA A 61 17.93 -6.33 -11.99
C ALA A 61 19.17 -5.55 -11.54
N ALA A 62 19.08 -4.23 -11.64
CA ALA A 62 20.12 -3.30 -11.21
C ALA A 62 19.64 -2.37 -10.08
N ARG A 63 18.32 -2.04 -10.04
CA ARG A 63 17.79 -1.15 -9.01
C ARG A 63 16.29 -1.40 -8.74
N ILE A 64 15.82 -0.88 -7.63
CA ILE A 64 14.39 -0.63 -7.37
C ILE A 64 14.15 0.86 -7.49
N HIS A 65 13.06 1.24 -8.16
CA HIS A 65 12.62 2.62 -8.27
C HIS A 65 11.18 2.75 -7.76
N VAL A 66 10.92 3.80 -6.99
CA VAL A 66 9.60 4.08 -6.41
C VAL A 66 9.18 5.48 -6.79
N VAL A 67 7.94 5.64 -7.28
CA VAL A 67 7.33 6.95 -7.53
C VAL A 67 6.10 7.09 -6.66
N LEU A 68 6.10 8.09 -5.79
CA LEU A 68 4.96 8.47 -4.97
C LEU A 68 4.08 9.45 -5.76
N LEU A 69 2.77 9.21 -5.79
CA LEU A 69 1.81 10.04 -6.50
C LEU A 69 0.77 10.63 -5.57
N GLY A 70 0.13 11.69 -6.01
CA GLY A 70 -0.99 12.32 -5.34
C GLY A 70 -0.67 12.79 -3.93
N SER A 71 -1.48 12.39 -2.95
CA SER A 71 -1.29 12.80 -1.56
C SER A 71 -0.01 12.23 -0.95
N LEU A 72 0.46 11.04 -1.36
CA LEU A 72 1.75 10.50 -0.90
C LEU A 72 2.92 11.38 -1.35
N SER A 73 2.86 11.93 -2.56
CA SER A 73 3.85 12.88 -3.06
C SER A 73 3.75 14.24 -2.33
N ALA A 74 2.53 14.78 -2.19
CA ALA A 74 2.32 16.12 -1.65
C ALA A 74 2.67 16.24 -0.16
N THR A 75 2.38 15.21 0.65
CA THR A 75 2.45 15.28 2.11
C THR A 75 3.30 14.19 2.75
N GLY A 76 3.85 13.28 1.93
CA GLY A 76 4.55 12.08 2.40
C GLY A 76 5.77 12.36 3.25
N MET A 77 6.54 13.40 2.97
CA MET A 77 7.72 13.78 3.77
C MET A 77 7.35 14.06 5.22
N GLY A 78 6.26 14.81 5.47
CA GLY A 78 5.80 15.13 6.82
C GLY A 78 5.26 13.93 7.61
N HIS A 79 4.94 12.82 6.93
CA HIS A 79 4.40 11.59 7.52
C HIS A 79 5.37 10.42 7.51
N GLY A 80 6.63 10.64 7.12
CA GLY A 80 7.64 9.59 7.04
C GLY A 80 7.36 8.53 5.97
N THR A 81 6.66 8.89 4.88
CA THR A 81 6.29 7.95 3.82
C THR A 81 7.52 7.32 3.17
N ASN A 82 8.54 8.13 2.85
CA ASN A 82 9.76 7.64 2.21
C ASN A 82 10.50 6.61 3.08
N THR A 83 10.68 6.92 4.37
CA THR A 83 11.33 5.99 5.31
C THR A 83 10.49 4.74 5.56
N ALA A 84 9.18 4.86 5.52
CA ALA A 84 8.26 3.72 5.64
C ALA A 84 8.34 2.80 4.42
N VAL A 85 8.33 3.35 3.19
CA VAL A 85 8.54 2.58 1.96
C VAL A 85 9.90 1.87 2.01
N LEU A 86 10.98 2.61 2.33
CA LEU A 86 12.31 2.04 2.43
C LEU A 86 12.37 0.91 3.46
N ALA A 87 11.81 1.08 4.64
CA ALA A 87 11.73 0.03 5.65
C ALA A 87 11.00 -1.22 5.14
N GLY A 88 9.91 -1.03 4.39
CA GLY A 88 9.19 -2.11 3.72
C GLY A 88 10.05 -2.83 2.69
N LEU A 89 10.75 -2.12 1.81
CA LEU A 89 11.70 -2.68 0.85
C LEU A 89 12.83 -3.45 1.55
N LEU A 90 13.25 -3.01 2.74
CA LEU A 90 14.22 -3.71 3.60
C LEU A 90 13.59 -4.86 4.40
N ARG A 91 12.46 -5.41 3.93
CA ARG A 91 11.76 -6.58 4.48
C ARG A 91 11.16 -6.39 5.88
N THR A 92 11.00 -5.15 6.32
CA THR A 92 10.34 -4.89 7.61
C THR A 92 8.84 -4.74 7.40
N SER A 93 8.03 -5.60 8.05
CA SER A 93 6.57 -5.42 8.05
C SER A 93 6.17 -4.36 9.09
N PRO A 94 5.02 -3.68 8.89
CA PRO A 94 4.57 -2.70 9.89
C PRO A 94 4.43 -3.30 11.30
N GLU A 95 3.97 -4.55 11.40
CA GLU A 95 3.69 -5.25 12.66
C GLU A 95 4.97 -5.54 13.46
N THR A 96 6.08 -5.71 12.79
CA THR A 96 7.39 -6.06 13.40
C THR A 96 8.39 -4.91 13.34
N CYS A 97 7.94 -3.71 12.96
CA CYS A 97 8.82 -2.54 12.81
C CYS A 97 9.44 -2.17 14.16
N PRO A 98 10.78 -2.20 14.28
CA PRO A 98 11.45 -1.77 15.51
C PRO A 98 11.19 -0.28 15.79
N ALA A 99 11.00 0.06 17.07
CA ALA A 99 10.88 1.44 17.47
C ALA A 99 12.10 2.26 17.01
N GLY A 100 11.87 3.44 16.45
CA GLY A 100 12.92 4.35 15.98
C GLY A 100 13.57 3.95 14.65
N LEU A 101 13.14 2.86 13.98
CA LEU A 101 13.69 2.48 12.68
C LEU A 101 13.50 3.58 11.63
N LEU A 102 12.28 4.12 11.51
CA LEU A 102 11.97 5.15 10.51
C LEU A 102 12.77 6.43 10.75
N ASP A 103 12.93 6.82 12.02
CA ASP A 103 13.75 7.98 12.40
C ASP A 103 15.24 7.79 12.07
N ARG A 104 15.75 6.56 12.26
CA ARG A 104 17.12 6.22 11.90
C ARG A 104 17.33 6.32 10.39
N LEU A 105 16.45 5.68 9.60
CA LEU A 105 16.52 5.75 8.13
C LEU A 105 16.42 7.20 7.63
N GLY A 106 15.61 8.04 8.28
CA GLY A 106 15.50 9.46 7.94
C GLY A 106 16.75 10.28 8.26
N ARG A 107 17.45 9.94 9.34
CA ARG A 107 18.73 10.61 9.67
C ARG A 107 19.87 10.19 8.75
N GLU A 108 19.83 8.98 8.22
CA GLU A 108 20.83 8.41 7.32
C GLU A 108 20.38 8.54 5.86
N ALA A 109 19.94 9.75 5.45
CA ALA A 109 19.23 9.97 4.18
C ALA A 109 20.04 9.53 2.94
N ASP A 110 21.36 9.64 2.97
CA ASP A 110 22.26 9.25 1.87
C ASP A 110 22.70 7.78 1.94
N ALA A 111 22.31 7.06 2.99
CA ALA A 111 22.73 5.69 3.17
C ALA A 111 22.10 4.77 2.11
N ARG A 112 22.91 3.81 1.65
CA ARG A 112 22.48 2.70 0.80
C ARG A 112 22.44 1.44 1.64
N HIS A 113 21.38 0.66 1.48
CA HIS A 113 21.15 -0.57 2.24
C HIS A 113 21.10 -1.76 1.29
N GLU A 114 21.66 -2.87 1.73
CA GLU A 114 21.65 -4.10 0.95
C GLU A 114 20.27 -4.76 0.99
N LEU A 115 19.75 -5.05 -0.20
CA LEU A 115 18.55 -5.85 -0.40
C LEU A 115 18.88 -7.08 -1.26
N ARG A 116 18.75 -8.26 -0.70
CA ARG A 116 18.94 -9.51 -1.41
C ARG A 116 17.61 -10.03 -1.95
N ILE A 117 17.57 -10.31 -3.26
CA ILE A 117 16.48 -11.01 -3.93
C ILE A 117 17.13 -12.18 -4.69
N HIS A 118 16.81 -13.42 -4.32
CA HIS A 118 17.53 -14.61 -4.75
C HIS A 118 19.05 -14.49 -4.50
N ASP A 119 19.86 -14.62 -5.56
CA ASP A 119 21.32 -14.46 -5.56
C ASP A 119 21.79 -13.04 -5.91
N VAL A 120 20.85 -12.13 -6.22
CA VAL A 120 21.15 -10.73 -6.57
C VAL A 120 21.16 -9.85 -5.33
N LEU A 121 22.19 -8.99 -5.21
CA LEU A 121 22.32 -8.00 -4.16
C LEU A 121 22.14 -6.60 -4.75
N LEU A 122 21.02 -5.97 -4.41
CA LEU A 122 20.72 -4.60 -4.80
C LEU A 122 21.07 -3.63 -3.69
N GLN A 123 21.32 -2.37 -4.05
CA GLN A 123 21.50 -1.26 -3.10
C GLN A 123 20.26 -0.36 -3.17
N VAL A 124 19.56 -0.20 -2.04
CA VAL A 124 18.35 0.62 -1.95
C VAL A 124 18.49 1.73 -0.91
N GLY A 125 17.88 2.88 -1.14
CA GLY A 125 17.92 4.02 -0.24
C GLY A 125 16.84 5.04 -0.52
N LEU A 126 16.80 6.13 0.24
CA LEU A 126 15.79 7.18 0.05
C LEU A 126 15.88 7.86 -1.32
N ALA A 127 17.06 7.88 -1.94
CA ALA A 127 17.27 8.43 -3.28
C ALA A 127 16.55 7.65 -4.40
N ASP A 128 16.09 6.42 -4.14
CA ASP A 128 15.32 5.63 -5.11
C ASP A 128 13.81 5.93 -5.04
N ILE A 129 13.40 6.85 -4.15
CA ILE A 129 12.00 7.20 -3.92
C ILE A 129 11.75 8.62 -4.43
N GLU A 130 11.10 8.71 -5.56
CA GLU A 130 10.77 9.96 -6.25
C GLU A 130 9.39 10.48 -5.84
N HIS A 131 9.26 11.81 -5.73
CA HIS A 131 7.99 12.50 -5.58
C HIS A 131 7.48 12.92 -6.96
N GLY A 132 6.54 12.15 -7.48
CA GLY A 132 5.91 12.37 -8.78
C GLY A 132 4.70 13.30 -8.72
N PRO A 133 3.87 13.33 -9.78
CA PRO A 133 2.73 14.23 -9.90
C PRO A 133 1.71 14.11 -8.77
N ILE A 134 1.22 15.27 -8.29
CA ILE A 134 0.12 15.33 -7.31
C ILE A 134 -1.22 15.04 -7.98
N ILE A 135 -1.40 15.49 -9.23
CA ILE A 135 -2.59 15.20 -10.05
C ILE A 135 -2.23 14.09 -11.02
N HIS A 136 -2.99 13.00 -11.00
CA HIS A 136 -2.77 11.81 -11.83
C HIS A 136 -4.09 11.05 -12.05
N ASP A 137 -4.09 10.10 -12.98
CA ASP A 137 -5.30 9.36 -13.41
C ASP A 137 -5.50 8.04 -12.64
N ALA A 138 -4.65 7.70 -11.67
CA ALA A 138 -4.85 6.51 -10.84
C ALA A 138 -6.12 6.65 -9.97
N PRO A 139 -6.80 5.54 -9.65
CA PRO A 139 -8.11 5.56 -8.98
C PRO A 139 -8.08 6.08 -7.55
N TYR A 140 -6.89 6.16 -6.93
CA TYR A 140 -6.71 6.61 -5.54
C TYR A 140 -5.63 7.65 -5.44
N SER A 141 -5.85 8.69 -4.63
CA SER A 141 -4.88 9.75 -4.39
C SER A 141 -3.59 9.27 -3.71
N ASN A 142 -3.67 8.20 -2.89
CA ASN A 142 -2.50 7.63 -2.22
C ASN A 142 -1.96 6.48 -3.07
N THR A 143 -1.32 6.80 -4.19
CA THR A 143 -0.76 5.83 -5.13
C THR A 143 0.75 5.81 -5.07
N LEU A 144 1.35 4.63 -5.19
CA LEU A 144 2.78 4.47 -5.41
C LEU A 144 3.04 3.44 -6.50
N LEU A 145 3.97 3.78 -7.39
CA LEU A 145 4.49 2.89 -8.42
C LEU A 145 5.82 2.35 -7.92
N VAL A 146 6.00 1.04 -8.00
CA VAL A 146 7.26 0.40 -7.60
C VAL A 146 7.72 -0.49 -8.74
N SER A 147 8.97 -0.33 -9.17
CA SER A 147 9.56 -1.10 -10.26
C SER A 147 10.89 -1.72 -9.85
N LEU A 148 11.12 -2.93 -10.33
CA LEU A 148 12.42 -3.59 -10.40
C LEU A 148 12.95 -3.35 -11.81
N GLU A 149 14.08 -2.67 -11.94
CA GLU A 149 14.62 -2.21 -13.22
C GLU A 149 16.00 -2.78 -13.50
N ASP A 150 16.30 -2.94 -14.78
CA ASP A 150 17.64 -3.29 -15.25
C ASP A 150 18.58 -2.07 -15.30
N ALA A 151 19.82 -2.27 -15.76
CA ALA A 151 20.84 -1.23 -15.85
C ALA A 151 20.48 -0.09 -16.82
N ASP A 152 19.62 -0.36 -17.80
CA ASP A 152 19.14 0.62 -18.78
C ASP A 152 17.86 1.36 -18.29
N GLY A 153 17.38 1.05 -17.09
CA GLY A 153 16.18 1.63 -16.50
C GLY A 153 14.88 1.02 -17.05
N GLN A 154 14.95 -0.12 -17.74
CA GLN A 154 13.76 -0.82 -18.22
C GLN A 154 13.14 -1.64 -17.08
N ALA A 155 11.83 -1.49 -16.89
CA ALA A 155 11.12 -2.24 -15.88
C ALA A 155 11.06 -3.73 -16.23
N LEU A 156 11.65 -4.56 -15.38
CA LEU A 156 11.56 -6.02 -15.43
C LEU A 156 10.28 -6.52 -14.76
N PHE A 157 9.87 -5.83 -13.69
CA PHE A 157 8.65 -6.07 -12.96
C PHE A 157 8.17 -4.75 -12.33
N SER A 158 6.87 -4.50 -12.34
CA SER A 158 6.30 -3.29 -11.76
C SER A 158 4.95 -3.55 -11.10
N MET A 159 4.66 -2.77 -10.05
CA MET A 159 3.39 -2.79 -9.35
C MET A 159 2.90 -1.36 -9.12
N GLU A 160 1.59 -1.17 -9.28
CA GLU A 160 0.88 0.04 -8.91
C GLU A 160 0.05 -0.26 -7.67
N TYR A 161 0.45 0.32 -6.52
CA TYR A 161 -0.20 0.14 -5.24
C TYR A 161 -1.04 1.34 -4.84
N TYR A 162 -2.08 1.07 -4.07
CA TYR A 162 -2.99 2.04 -3.50
C TYR A 162 -3.05 1.87 -1.98
N SER A 163 -2.73 2.90 -1.23
CA SER A 163 -2.98 2.93 0.21
C SER A 163 -4.39 3.43 0.47
N VAL A 164 -5.32 2.50 0.72
CA VAL A 164 -6.77 2.79 0.75
C VAL A 164 -7.31 3.18 2.13
N GLY A 165 -6.42 3.52 3.05
CA GLY A 165 -6.75 3.89 4.43
C GLY A 165 -6.71 2.70 5.41
N GLY A 166 -6.72 2.99 6.72
CA GLY A 166 -6.63 1.96 7.75
C GLY A 166 -5.39 1.06 7.70
N GLY A 167 -4.35 1.43 6.94
CA GLY A 167 -3.17 0.59 6.72
C GLY A 167 -3.38 -0.56 5.73
N PHE A 168 -4.52 -0.59 5.02
CA PHE A 168 -4.75 -1.52 3.93
C PHE A 168 -4.10 -1.05 2.64
N ILE A 169 -3.67 -2.03 1.82
CA ILE A 169 -3.20 -1.79 0.46
C ILE A 169 -4.05 -2.57 -0.54
N GLN A 170 -4.19 -1.99 -1.71
CA GLN A 170 -4.66 -2.64 -2.93
C GLN A 170 -3.62 -2.41 -4.02
N TRP A 171 -3.77 -3.06 -5.15
CA TRP A 171 -2.92 -2.88 -6.33
C TRP A 171 -3.75 -2.96 -7.60
N LYS A 172 -3.21 -2.52 -8.70
CA LYS A 172 -3.88 -2.62 -10.00
C LYS A 172 -4.23 -4.06 -10.33
N GLY A 173 -5.52 -4.32 -10.54
CA GLY A 173 -6.04 -5.68 -10.73
C GLY A 173 -6.36 -6.43 -9.44
N TRP A 174 -6.27 -5.79 -8.27
CA TRP A 174 -6.68 -6.39 -7.01
C TRP A 174 -8.17 -6.71 -7.01
N THR A 175 -8.50 -7.90 -6.54
CA THR A 175 -9.88 -8.32 -6.28
C THR A 175 -10.03 -8.66 -4.80
N PRO A 176 -11.17 -8.33 -4.18
CA PRO A 176 -11.42 -8.74 -2.81
C PRO A 176 -11.28 -10.26 -2.66
N PRO A 177 -10.62 -10.74 -1.59
CA PRO A 177 -10.61 -12.18 -1.31
C PRO A 177 -12.03 -12.69 -1.10
N GLU A 178 -12.33 -13.86 -1.63
CA GLU A 178 -13.60 -14.53 -1.33
C GLU A 178 -13.68 -14.79 0.18
N ARG A 179 -14.67 -14.18 0.80
CA ARG A 179 -15.00 -14.40 2.21
C ARG A 179 -16.25 -15.26 2.28
N GLY A 180 -16.30 -16.16 3.24
CA GLY A 180 -17.52 -16.92 3.54
C GLY A 180 -18.70 -15.97 3.84
N LYS A 181 -19.92 -16.46 3.70
CA LYS A 181 -21.11 -15.67 4.07
C LYS A 181 -21.03 -15.30 5.54
N PRO A 182 -21.26 -14.04 5.91
CA PRO A 182 -21.29 -13.63 7.31
C PRO A 182 -22.40 -14.41 8.05
N VAL A 183 -22.10 -14.90 9.24
CA VAL A 183 -23.05 -15.63 10.09
C VAL A 183 -24.20 -14.71 10.48
N HIS A 184 -23.90 -13.45 10.75
CA HIS A 184 -24.84 -12.39 11.09
C HIS A 184 -24.67 -11.23 10.10
N PRO A 185 -25.33 -11.25 8.92
CA PRO A 185 -25.17 -10.20 7.93
C PRO A 185 -25.84 -8.90 8.40
N TYR A 186 -25.12 -7.80 8.38
CA TYR A 186 -25.65 -6.47 8.68
C TYR A 186 -24.98 -5.41 7.77
N GLY A 187 -25.76 -4.43 7.36
CA GLY A 187 -25.28 -3.26 6.61
C GLY A 187 -25.30 -1.97 7.44
N THR A 188 -25.86 -2.01 8.65
CA THR A 188 -25.95 -0.87 9.58
C THR A 188 -25.84 -1.35 11.02
N MET A 189 -25.35 -0.46 11.92
CA MET A 189 -25.30 -0.76 13.35
C MET A 189 -26.67 -1.06 13.98
N ARG A 190 -27.76 -0.50 13.42
CA ARG A 190 -29.11 -0.83 13.86
C ARG A 190 -29.40 -2.31 13.62
N GLN A 191 -29.15 -2.80 12.41
CA GLN A 191 -29.36 -4.21 12.08
C GLN A 191 -28.50 -5.13 12.94
N LEU A 192 -27.25 -4.75 13.25
CA LEU A 192 -26.40 -5.54 14.15
C LEU A 192 -26.98 -5.64 15.56
N ARG A 193 -27.65 -4.59 16.06
CA ARG A 193 -28.25 -4.58 17.41
C ARG A 193 -29.54 -5.40 17.50
N GLU A 194 -30.17 -5.69 16.37
CA GLU A 194 -31.41 -6.43 16.27
C GLU A 194 -31.22 -7.96 16.11
N GLN A 195 -29.95 -8.39 15.99
CA GLN A 195 -29.52 -9.79 15.94
C GLN A 195 -29.07 -10.31 17.31
#